data_e3e81eb386595b3f8c26ac2f21d05b08
#
_entry.id   e3e81eb386595b3f8c26ac2f21d05b08
#
_cell.length_a   1.000
_cell.length_b   1.000
_cell.length_c   1.000
_cell.angle_alpha   90.00
_cell.angle_beta   90.00
_cell.angle_gamma   90.00
#
_symmetry.space_group_name_H-M   'P 1'
#
loop_
_entity.id
_entity.type
_entity.pdbx_description
1 polymer ?
#
loop_
_entity_poly.entity_id
_entity_poly.type
_entity_poly.pdbx_seq_one_letter_code
_entity_poly.pdbx_strand_id
1 'polypeptide(L)'
;FPEHFTALFAPTGIVGIIPDSVFWILANSFYWIFWLNLMVGLTNALPAVPLDGGFIFADGVTGMLDKVRSSMTAERKEEIVDRLVSLLAITVLFLIVWQIVGPRIVGTEPVTLNADINASITKGWSDEVFEFDASNSEGAFVSYEWDFGDGNTATGEKVQHNWSQGGLYFVVLTAKDAENRQSVAFQEISIDHEESGDGDVGGGGDETVESSVNPYVESVNIYINLTGESALPLQEDVTVTITSPSGVVFEEDYLLGAQPQYVEYKTSEGEMIGDWEVTFESNDPTSDFSYTYNWVTYFQ
;
A
#
# COMPACT_ATOMS: atom_id res chain seq x y z
N PHE A 1 -14.49 21.37 -4.66
CA PHE A 1 -13.08 20.94 -4.62
C PHE A 1 -13.07 19.42 -4.51
N PRO A 2 -12.26 18.71 -5.30
CA PRO A 2 -12.08 17.27 -5.12
C PRO A 2 -11.56 16.95 -3.71
N GLU A 3 -12.06 15.90 -3.07
CA GLU A 3 -11.78 15.56 -1.67
C GLU A 3 -10.27 15.42 -1.37
N HIS A 4 -9.48 14.96 -2.34
CA HIS A 4 -8.02 14.84 -2.17
C HIS A 4 -7.29 16.18 -2.03
N PHE A 5 -7.86 17.30 -2.45
CA PHE A 5 -7.24 18.62 -2.21
C PHE A 5 -7.44 19.10 -0.79
N THR A 6 -8.55 18.75 -0.15
CA THR A 6 -8.82 19.13 1.25
C THR A 6 -7.90 18.42 2.23
N ALA A 7 -7.38 17.24 1.88
CA ALA A 7 -6.43 16.49 2.68
C ALA A 7 -4.99 17.06 2.61
N LEU A 8 -4.66 17.79 1.52
CA LEU A 8 -3.29 18.31 1.30
C LEU A 8 -3.10 19.76 1.77
N PHE A 9 -4.18 20.52 2.00
CA PHE A 9 -4.11 21.95 2.33
C PHE A 9 -4.93 22.26 3.58
N ALA A 10 -4.29 22.89 4.54
CA ALA A 10 -4.95 23.45 5.71
C ALA A 10 -4.90 24.99 5.66
N PRO A 11 -5.98 25.69 6.03
CA PRO A 11 -5.96 27.15 6.12
C PRO A 11 -5.02 27.59 7.23
N THR A 12 -4.10 28.54 6.92
CA THR A 12 -3.11 29.09 7.85
C THR A 12 -3.20 30.60 7.96
N GLY A 13 -2.60 31.19 8.98
CA GLY A 13 -2.61 32.62 9.21
C GLY A 13 -3.99 33.16 9.61
N ILE A 14 -4.38 34.33 9.08
CA ILE A 14 -5.67 34.99 9.39
C ILE A 14 -6.86 34.10 8.97
N VAL A 15 -6.70 33.31 7.93
CA VAL A 15 -7.75 32.43 7.41
C VAL A 15 -7.95 31.20 8.32
N GLY A 16 -6.95 30.80 9.08
CA GLY A 16 -7.03 29.72 10.06
C GLY A 16 -7.95 30.01 11.27
N ILE A 17 -8.46 31.24 11.41
CA ILE A 17 -9.45 31.60 12.42
C ILE A 17 -10.85 31.07 12.03
N ILE A 18 -11.09 30.83 10.74
CA ILE A 18 -12.36 30.33 10.22
C ILE A 18 -12.41 28.81 10.47
N PRO A 19 -13.50 28.26 11.03
CA PRO A 19 -13.67 26.82 11.14
C PRO A 19 -13.51 26.13 9.76
N ASP A 20 -12.77 25.03 9.72
CA ASP A 20 -12.44 24.32 8.46
C ASP A 20 -13.65 24.03 7.60
N SER A 21 -14.77 23.61 8.21
CA SER A 21 -16.02 23.36 7.49
C SER A 21 -16.56 24.59 6.75
N VAL A 22 -16.48 25.77 7.40
CA VAL A 22 -16.93 27.04 6.81
C VAL A 22 -15.96 27.51 5.72
N PHE A 23 -14.65 27.38 5.97
CA PHE A 23 -13.63 27.72 4.98
C PHE A 23 -13.81 26.92 3.69
N TRP A 24 -13.98 25.60 3.79
CA TRP A 24 -14.14 24.75 2.60
C TRP A 24 -15.45 24.97 1.86
N ILE A 25 -16.55 25.31 2.56
CA ILE A 25 -17.82 25.72 1.91
C ILE A 25 -17.60 26.99 1.09
N LEU A 26 -16.93 28.00 1.65
CA LEU A 26 -16.66 29.25 0.94
C LEU A 26 -15.69 29.02 -0.25
N ALA A 27 -14.61 28.32 -0.04
CA ALA A 27 -13.64 28.00 -1.09
C ALA A 27 -14.28 27.24 -2.25
N ASN A 28 -15.12 26.26 -1.97
CA ASN A 28 -15.86 25.51 -2.98
C ASN A 28 -16.88 26.39 -3.71
N SER A 29 -17.57 27.30 -3.00
CA SER A 29 -18.49 28.25 -3.62
C SER A 29 -17.77 29.19 -4.60
N PHE A 30 -16.63 29.75 -4.20
CA PHE A 30 -15.82 30.61 -5.09
C PHE A 30 -15.26 29.85 -6.28
N TYR A 31 -14.85 28.60 -6.12
CA TYR A 31 -14.42 27.73 -7.20
C TYR A 31 -15.53 27.53 -8.25
N TRP A 32 -16.77 27.21 -7.82
CA TRP A 32 -17.89 27.05 -8.72
C TRP A 32 -18.31 28.37 -9.39
N ILE A 33 -18.32 29.50 -8.67
CA ILE A 33 -18.59 30.83 -9.23
C ILE A 33 -17.55 31.16 -10.30
N PHE A 34 -16.25 30.91 -10.06
CA PHE A 34 -15.19 31.10 -11.06
C PHE A 34 -15.46 30.27 -12.31
N TRP A 35 -15.70 28.97 -12.15
CA TRP A 35 -15.97 28.07 -13.27
C TRP A 35 -17.20 28.44 -14.06
N LEU A 36 -18.31 28.83 -13.42
CA LEU A 36 -19.52 29.28 -14.07
C LEU A 36 -19.29 30.57 -14.90
N ASN A 37 -18.60 31.55 -14.34
CA ASN A 37 -18.26 32.78 -15.07
C ASN A 37 -17.33 32.51 -16.25
N LEU A 38 -16.34 31.64 -16.08
CA LEU A 38 -15.41 31.23 -17.15
C LEU A 38 -16.20 30.54 -18.28
N MET A 39 -17.09 29.60 -17.94
CA MET A 39 -17.91 28.89 -18.91
C MET A 39 -18.85 29.82 -19.67
N VAL A 40 -19.53 30.74 -18.97
CA VAL A 40 -20.39 31.77 -19.63
C VAL A 40 -19.56 32.63 -20.56
N GLY A 41 -18.41 33.12 -20.14
CA GLY A 41 -17.51 33.91 -20.97
C GLY A 41 -17.01 33.18 -22.23
N LEU A 42 -16.57 31.95 -22.06
CA LEU A 42 -16.15 31.09 -23.17
C LEU A 42 -17.30 30.79 -24.14
N THR A 43 -18.48 30.50 -23.60
CA THR A 43 -19.68 30.23 -24.42
C THR A 43 -20.08 31.45 -25.25
N ASN A 44 -20.09 32.65 -24.67
CA ASN A 44 -20.41 33.87 -25.38
C ASN A 44 -19.34 34.26 -26.44
N ALA A 45 -18.10 33.79 -26.29
CA ALA A 45 -17.05 34.01 -27.27
C ALA A 45 -17.13 33.06 -28.48
N LEU A 46 -17.98 32.00 -28.42
CA LEU A 46 -18.16 31.08 -29.54
C LEU A 46 -18.74 31.82 -30.77
N PRO A 47 -18.23 31.56 -31.99
CA PRO A 47 -18.68 32.21 -33.20
C PRO A 47 -20.01 31.62 -33.71
N ALA A 48 -21.04 31.70 -32.89
CA ALA A 48 -22.40 31.17 -33.17
C ALA A 48 -23.47 32.16 -32.73
N VAL A 49 -24.43 32.47 -33.60
CA VAL A 49 -25.60 33.29 -33.27
C VAL A 49 -26.60 32.45 -32.43
N PRO A 50 -27.18 32.97 -31.33
CA PRO A 50 -27.23 34.38 -30.91
C PRO A 50 -26.14 34.84 -29.92
N LEU A 51 -24.99 34.20 -29.88
CA LEU A 51 -23.91 34.58 -28.99
C LEU A 51 -23.09 35.75 -29.55
N ASP A 52 -22.45 36.54 -28.68
CA ASP A 52 -21.70 37.73 -29.06
C ASP A 52 -20.59 37.44 -30.07
N GLY A 53 -19.89 36.29 -29.93
CA GLY A 53 -18.87 35.84 -30.86
C GLY A 53 -19.41 35.61 -32.30
N GLY A 54 -20.66 35.22 -32.43
CA GLY A 54 -21.32 35.06 -33.75
C GLY A 54 -21.47 36.37 -34.49
N PHE A 55 -21.85 37.45 -33.81
CA PHE A 55 -21.92 38.79 -34.42
C PHE A 55 -20.55 39.33 -34.80
N ILE A 56 -19.56 39.19 -33.95
CA ILE A 56 -18.16 39.59 -34.23
C ILE A 56 -17.62 38.83 -35.45
N PHE A 57 -17.92 37.53 -35.56
CA PHE A 57 -17.50 36.70 -36.70
C PHE A 57 -18.23 37.17 -37.99
N ALA A 58 -19.51 37.45 -37.95
CA ALA A 58 -20.27 37.94 -39.09
C ALA A 58 -19.69 39.27 -39.62
N ASP A 59 -19.41 40.23 -38.75
CA ASP A 59 -18.79 41.51 -39.07
C ASP A 59 -17.39 41.34 -39.68
N GLY A 60 -16.60 40.42 -39.08
CA GLY A 60 -15.27 40.10 -39.59
C GLY A 60 -15.30 39.53 -41.02
N VAL A 61 -16.20 38.59 -41.30
CA VAL A 61 -16.38 37.99 -42.64
C VAL A 61 -16.85 39.01 -43.63
N THR A 62 -17.82 39.88 -43.25
CA THR A 62 -18.30 40.97 -44.07
C THR A 62 -17.17 41.91 -44.47
N GLY A 63 -16.39 42.37 -43.51
CA GLY A 63 -15.23 43.25 -43.76
C GLY A 63 -14.16 42.59 -44.63
N MET A 64 -13.95 41.27 -44.52
CA MET A 64 -13.08 40.53 -45.41
C MET A 64 -13.60 40.44 -46.83
N LEU A 65 -14.88 40.18 -47.00
CA LEU A 65 -15.55 40.14 -48.31
C LEU A 65 -15.50 41.49 -48.99
N ASP A 66 -15.70 42.60 -48.26
CA ASP A 66 -15.59 43.98 -48.77
C ASP A 66 -14.18 44.26 -49.34
N LYS A 67 -13.18 43.77 -48.66
CA LYS A 67 -11.76 43.97 -49.05
C LYS A 67 -11.34 43.10 -50.26
N VAL A 68 -11.79 41.85 -50.30
CA VAL A 68 -11.35 40.84 -51.29
C VAL A 68 -12.22 40.87 -52.55
N ARG A 69 -13.53 41.16 -52.44
CA ARG A 69 -14.51 41.15 -53.54
C ARG A 69 -15.43 42.37 -53.48
N SER A 70 -14.84 43.55 -53.67
CA SER A 70 -15.55 44.84 -53.65
C SER A 70 -16.68 45.00 -54.70
N SER A 71 -16.67 44.18 -55.76
CA SER A 71 -17.69 44.18 -56.80
C SER A 71 -18.93 43.35 -56.52
N MET A 72 -19.01 42.69 -55.37
CA MET A 72 -20.13 41.84 -54.96
C MET A 72 -21.31 42.71 -54.45
N THR A 73 -22.53 42.34 -54.83
CA THR A 73 -23.74 43.06 -54.33
C THR A 73 -23.91 42.82 -52.83
N ALA A 74 -24.50 43.78 -52.11
CA ALA A 74 -24.74 43.70 -50.67
C ALA A 74 -25.55 42.45 -50.30
N GLU A 75 -26.62 42.15 -51.03
CA GLU A 75 -27.50 41.00 -50.84
C GLU A 75 -26.72 39.67 -50.90
N ARG A 76 -25.77 39.55 -51.84
CA ARG A 76 -24.99 38.32 -52.02
C ARG A 76 -23.93 38.15 -50.94
N LYS A 77 -23.38 39.25 -50.39
CA LYS A 77 -22.48 39.21 -49.23
C LYS A 77 -23.25 38.74 -47.99
N GLU A 78 -24.40 39.32 -47.73
CA GLU A 78 -25.25 38.96 -46.62
C GLU A 78 -25.64 37.46 -46.67
N GLU A 79 -26.06 36.97 -47.84
CA GLU A 79 -26.40 35.54 -48.03
C GLU A 79 -25.18 34.62 -47.73
N ILE A 80 -23.98 34.99 -48.11
CA ILE A 80 -22.76 34.19 -47.81
C ILE A 80 -22.41 34.23 -46.33
N VAL A 81 -22.48 35.41 -45.72
CA VAL A 81 -22.22 35.57 -44.27
C VAL A 81 -23.21 34.74 -43.47
N ASP A 82 -24.51 34.82 -43.74
CA ASP A 82 -25.56 34.06 -43.06
C ASP A 82 -25.36 32.55 -43.19
N ARG A 83 -24.98 32.07 -44.37
CA ARG A 83 -24.69 30.65 -44.59
C ARG A 83 -23.47 30.20 -43.79
N LEU A 84 -22.40 30.99 -43.77
CA LEU A 84 -21.19 30.69 -43.04
C LEU A 84 -21.43 30.70 -41.52
N VAL A 85 -22.14 31.70 -41.02
CA VAL A 85 -22.49 31.80 -39.60
C VAL A 85 -23.41 30.64 -39.16
N SER A 86 -24.40 30.31 -40.00
CA SER A 86 -25.31 29.18 -39.73
C SER A 86 -24.57 27.82 -39.72
N LEU A 87 -23.67 27.60 -40.69
CA LEU A 87 -22.89 26.38 -40.77
C LEU A 87 -21.96 26.26 -39.56
N LEU A 88 -21.34 27.34 -39.15
CA LEU A 88 -20.48 27.39 -38.00
C LEU A 88 -21.26 27.15 -36.69
N ALA A 89 -22.43 27.77 -36.54
CA ALA A 89 -23.35 27.56 -35.41
C ALA A 89 -23.78 26.08 -35.29
N ILE A 90 -24.14 25.44 -36.41
CA ILE A 90 -24.50 24.02 -36.46
C ILE A 90 -23.31 23.16 -36.09
N THR A 91 -22.09 23.49 -36.58
CA THR A 91 -20.86 22.74 -36.22
C THR A 91 -20.55 22.84 -34.73
N VAL A 92 -20.63 24.04 -34.16
CA VAL A 92 -20.42 24.26 -32.73
C VAL A 92 -21.46 23.49 -31.91
N LEU A 93 -22.72 23.56 -32.27
CA LEU A 93 -23.79 22.81 -31.62
C LEU A 93 -23.54 21.29 -31.69
N PHE A 94 -23.14 20.79 -32.86
CA PHE A 94 -22.81 19.40 -33.05
C PHE A 94 -21.63 18.97 -32.14
N LEU A 95 -20.58 19.77 -32.05
CA LEU A 95 -19.43 19.46 -31.16
C LEU A 95 -19.85 19.43 -29.68
N ILE A 96 -20.72 20.38 -29.24
CA ILE A 96 -21.22 20.38 -27.86
C ILE A 96 -22.08 19.13 -27.59
N VAL A 97 -23.01 18.81 -28.49
CA VAL A 97 -23.81 17.60 -28.38
C VAL A 97 -22.98 16.35 -28.44
N TRP A 98 -21.98 16.30 -29.31
CA TRP A 98 -21.05 15.18 -29.43
C TRP A 98 -20.26 14.94 -28.15
N GLN A 99 -19.86 16.00 -27.45
CA GLN A 99 -19.17 15.90 -26.16
C GLN A 99 -20.01 15.14 -25.10
N ILE A 100 -21.33 15.30 -25.15
CA ILE A 100 -22.29 14.70 -24.19
C ILE A 100 -22.73 13.29 -24.65
N VAL A 101 -23.00 13.14 -25.94
CA VAL A 101 -23.63 11.94 -26.51
C VAL A 101 -22.60 10.98 -27.12
N GLY A 102 -21.52 11.53 -27.68
CA GLY A 102 -20.47 10.76 -28.35
C GLY A 102 -19.86 9.64 -27.49
N PRO A 103 -19.46 9.89 -26.25
CA PRO A 103 -18.94 8.84 -25.37
C PRO A 103 -19.92 7.69 -25.12
N ARG A 104 -21.23 8.01 -25.07
CA ARG A 104 -22.29 6.99 -24.85
C ARG A 104 -22.57 6.15 -26.09
N ILE A 105 -22.40 6.72 -27.30
CA ILE A 105 -22.59 5.98 -28.57
C ILE A 105 -21.35 5.13 -28.88
N VAL A 106 -20.16 5.64 -28.56
CA VAL A 106 -18.89 4.93 -28.85
C VAL A 106 -18.58 3.87 -27.78
N GLY A 107 -19.39 3.79 -26.71
CA GLY A 107 -19.24 2.74 -25.68
C GLY A 107 -17.96 2.89 -24.84
N THR A 108 -17.44 4.10 -24.71
CA THR A 108 -16.34 4.40 -23.77
C THR A 108 -16.91 4.62 -22.35
N GLU A 109 -17.62 3.62 -21.84
CA GLU A 109 -17.77 3.58 -20.39
C GLU A 109 -16.35 3.48 -19.81
N PRO A 110 -16.00 4.28 -18.80
CA PRO A 110 -14.72 4.11 -18.12
C PRO A 110 -14.67 2.68 -17.60
N VAL A 111 -13.75 1.88 -18.14
CA VAL A 111 -13.52 0.53 -17.61
C VAL A 111 -12.97 0.73 -16.21
N THR A 112 -13.77 0.47 -15.22
CA THR A 112 -13.32 0.38 -13.84
C THR A 112 -12.60 -0.93 -13.67
N LEU A 113 -11.32 -0.87 -13.35
CA LEU A 113 -10.50 -2.02 -12.99
C LEU A 113 -10.22 -1.89 -11.49
N ASN A 114 -10.64 -2.88 -10.73
CA ASN A 114 -10.40 -2.94 -9.29
C ASN A 114 -9.86 -4.32 -8.93
N ALA A 115 -8.58 -4.41 -8.64
CA ALA A 115 -7.98 -5.63 -8.12
C ALA A 115 -8.38 -5.81 -6.65
N ASP A 116 -8.72 -7.02 -6.26
CA ASP A 116 -9.07 -7.39 -4.90
C ASP A 116 -8.34 -8.66 -4.49
N ILE A 117 -7.86 -8.69 -3.24
CA ILE A 117 -7.16 -9.84 -2.64
C ILE A 117 -8.04 -10.41 -1.55
N ASN A 118 -8.41 -11.68 -1.70
CA ASN A 118 -9.02 -12.46 -0.64
C ASN A 118 -7.99 -13.49 -0.16
N ALA A 119 -7.40 -13.24 1.02
CA ALA A 119 -6.50 -14.17 1.68
C ALA A 119 -7.29 -15.08 2.62
N SER A 120 -6.96 -16.38 2.65
CA SER A 120 -7.59 -17.36 3.55
C SER A 120 -7.42 -16.99 5.03
N ILE A 121 -6.22 -16.53 5.36
CA ILE A 121 -5.82 -16.01 6.67
C ILE A 121 -4.84 -14.85 6.45
N THR A 122 -4.73 -13.95 7.41
CA THR A 122 -3.79 -12.82 7.38
C THR A 122 -2.72 -12.90 8.46
N LYS A 123 -2.83 -13.88 9.36
CA LYS A 123 -1.85 -14.20 10.38
C LYS A 123 -1.73 -15.72 10.51
N GLY A 124 -0.50 -16.22 10.57
CA GLY A 124 -0.23 -17.66 10.71
C GLY A 124 1.25 -17.91 11.04
N TRP A 125 1.67 -19.15 10.92
CA TRP A 125 3.02 -19.58 11.25
C TRP A 125 3.88 -19.75 10.00
N SER A 126 5.21 -19.68 10.20
CA SER A 126 6.15 -20.07 9.14
C SER A 126 5.86 -21.50 8.65
N ASP A 127 6.10 -21.72 7.35
CA ASP A 127 5.80 -22.94 6.60
C ASP A 127 4.31 -23.31 6.49
N GLU A 128 3.40 -22.56 7.10
CA GLU A 128 1.97 -22.72 6.87
C GLU A 128 1.59 -22.23 5.47
N VAL A 129 0.65 -22.93 4.82
CA VAL A 129 0.20 -22.59 3.46
C VAL A 129 -0.94 -21.59 3.52
N PHE A 130 -0.75 -20.45 2.89
CA PHE A 130 -1.73 -19.40 2.69
C PHE A 130 -2.31 -19.49 1.28
N GLU A 131 -3.61 -19.31 1.17
CA GLU A 131 -4.32 -19.28 -0.11
C GLU A 131 -4.74 -17.85 -0.42
N PHE A 132 -4.48 -17.43 -1.66
CA PHE A 132 -4.84 -16.12 -2.18
C PHE A 132 -5.74 -16.26 -3.39
N ASP A 133 -6.84 -15.52 -3.41
CA ASP A 133 -7.87 -15.56 -4.43
C ASP A 133 -8.18 -14.15 -4.94
N ALA A 134 -7.94 -13.91 -6.22
CA ALA A 134 -8.23 -12.66 -6.92
C ALA A 134 -9.60 -12.66 -7.63
N SER A 135 -10.41 -13.69 -7.48
CA SER A 135 -11.68 -13.86 -8.23
C SER A 135 -12.73 -12.79 -7.93
N ASN A 136 -12.58 -12.05 -6.82
CA ASN A 136 -13.45 -10.90 -6.48
C ASN A 136 -13.04 -9.61 -7.19
N SER A 137 -11.94 -9.60 -7.95
CA SER A 137 -11.50 -8.43 -8.70
C SER A 137 -12.53 -8.04 -9.76
N GLU A 138 -12.86 -6.74 -9.82
CA GLU A 138 -13.83 -6.19 -10.77
C GLU A 138 -13.11 -5.68 -12.03
N GLY A 139 -13.45 -6.25 -13.19
CA GLY A 139 -12.88 -5.88 -14.48
C GLY A 139 -12.65 -7.08 -15.38
N ALA A 140 -12.31 -6.84 -16.65
CA ALA A 140 -12.01 -7.89 -17.63
C ALA A 140 -10.52 -8.27 -17.59
N PHE A 141 -10.03 -8.75 -16.45
CA PHE A 141 -8.65 -9.15 -16.29
C PHE A 141 -8.33 -10.44 -17.05
N VAL A 142 -7.13 -10.49 -17.63
CA VAL A 142 -6.59 -11.67 -18.36
C VAL A 142 -5.33 -12.23 -17.73
N SER A 143 -4.70 -11.49 -16.80
CA SER A 143 -3.55 -11.97 -16.04
C SER A 143 -3.52 -11.40 -14.64
N TYR A 144 -3.02 -12.22 -13.73
CA TYR A 144 -2.79 -11.92 -12.32
C TYR A 144 -1.35 -12.27 -11.97
N GLU A 145 -0.62 -11.31 -11.43
CA GLU A 145 0.77 -11.44 -11.01
C GLU A 145 0.85 -11.11 -9.52
N TRP A 146 1.47 -12.00 -8.74
CA TRP A 146 1.60 -11.89 -7.30
C TRP A 146 3.06 -11.71 -6.90
N ASP A 147 3.32 -10.80 -5.97
CA ASP A 147 4.58 -10.65 -5.26
C ASP A 147 4.29 -10.82 -3.77
N PHE A 148 4.94 -11.77 -3.11
CA PHE A 148 4.68 -12.11 -1.71
C PHE A 148 5.54 -11.35 -0.70
N GLY A 149 6.39 -10.44 -1.18
CA GLY A 149 7.23 -9.59 -0.33
C GLY A 149 8.48 -10.27 0.23
N ASP A 150 8.70 -11.55 -0.08
CA ASP A 150 9.89 -12.34 0.30
C ASP A 150 10.83 -12.60 -0.90
N GLY A 151 10.55 -11.96 -2.05
CA GLY A 151 11.25 -12.15 -3.32
C GLY A 151 10.66 -13.26 -4.19
N ASN A 152 9.67 -14.00 -3.72
CA ASN A 152 8.94 -14.97 -4.51
C ASN A 152 7.73 -14.34 -5.20
N THR A 153 7.39 -14.88 -6.37
CA THR A 153 6.27 -14.42 -7.19
C THR A 153 5.47 -15.60 -7.72
N ALA A 154 4.18 -15.36 -8.02
CA ALA A 154 3.33 -16.34 -8.68
C ALA A 154 2.43 -15.69 -9.73
N THR A 155 1.78 -16.52 -10.57
CA THR A 155 0.79 -16.08 -11.55
C THR A 155 -0.44 -16.96 -11.50
N GLY A 156 -1.61 -16.35 -11.66
CA GLY A 156 -2.90 -17.06 -11.65
C GLY A 156 -3.93 -16.35 -10.80
N GLU A 157 -5.20 -16.65 -11.03
CA GLU A 157 -6.32 -16.08 -10.28
C GLU A 157 -6.34 -16.56 -8.82
N LYS A 158 -5.88 -17.80 -8.59
CA LYS A 158 -5.73 -18.41 -7.26
C LYS A 158 -4.34 -18.97 -7.13
N VAL A 159 -3.69 -18.67 -6.04
CA VAL A 159 -2.31 -19.10 -5.75
C VAL A 159 -2.18 -19.49 -4.30
N GLN A 160 -1.14 -20.27 -4.00
CA GLN A 160 -0.75 -20.62 -2.65
C GLN A 160 0.68 -20.18 -2.41
N HIS A 161 0.98 -19.77 -1.18
CA HIS A 161 2.32 -19.42 -0.76
C HIS A 161 2.54 -19.77 0.72
N ASN A 162 3.80 -19.99 1.09
CA ASN A 162 4.25 -20.14 2.47
C ASN A 162 5.57 -19.39 2.66
N TRP A 163 5.77 -18.82 3.82
CA TRP A 163 7.01 -18.15 4.23
C TRP A 163 7.81 -19.05 5.18
N SER A 164 9.10 -19.20 4.94
CA SER A 164 9.99 -19.98 5.81
C SER A 164 10.54 -19.18 7.00
N GLN A 165 10.37 -17.85 6.98
CA GLN A 165 10.84 -16.95 8.03
C GLN A 165 9.69 -16.13 8.57
N GLY A 166 9.75 -15.82 9.87
CA GLY A 166 8.81 -14.89 10.48
C GLY A 166 9.01 -13.46 9.97
N GLY A 167 7.94 -12.70 9.95
CA GLY A 167 7.97 -11.32 9.52
C GLY A 167 6.61 -10.75 9.14
N LEU A 168 6.62 -9.46 8.86
CA LEU A 168 5.50 -8.76 8.25
C LEU A 168 5.74 -8.64 6.75
N TYR A 169 4.87 -9.25 5.97
CA TYR A 169 4.96 -9.30 4.51
C TYR A 169 3.84 -8.51 3.85
N PHE A 170 4.15 -7.80 2.78
CA PHE A 170 3.17 -7.09 1.95
C PHE A 170 2.98 -7.83 0.64
N VAL A 171 1.87 -8.55 0.55
CA VAL A 171 1.48 -9.24 -0.68
C VAL A 171 0.89 -8.25 -1.65
N VAL A 172 1.40 -8.21 -2.87
CA VAL A 172 0.98 -7.30 -3.95
C VAL A 172 0.38 -8.11 -5.07
N LEU A 173 -0.86 -7.81 -5.45
CA LEU A 173 -1.51 -8.31 -6.64
C LEU A 173 -1.49 -7.26 -7.73
N THR A 174 -0.97 -7.59 -8.90
CA THR A 174 -1.10 -6.79 -10.13
C THR A 174 -1.96 -7.54 -11.13
N ALA A 175 -3.18 -7.04 -11.36
CA ALA A 175 -4.12 -7.61 -12.34
C ALA A 175 -4.12 -6.75 -13.62
N LYS A 176 -4.05 -7.40 -14.81
CA LYS A 176 -3.96 -6.74 -16.11
C LYS A 176 -5.07 -7.23 -17.04
N ASP A 177 -5.61 -6.33 -17.84
CA ASP A 177 -6.56 -6.64 -18.89
C ASP A 177 -5.88 -6.86 -20.27
N ALA A 178 -6.69 -7.13 -21.31
CA ALA A 178 -6.18 -7.38 -22.66
C ALA A 178 -5.50 -6.17 -23.30
N GLU A 179 -5.81 -4.95 -22.86
CA GLU A 179 -5.20 -3.71 -23.29
C GLU A 179 -3.99 -3.29 -22.43
N ASN A 180 -3.53 -4.18 -21.53
CA ASN A 180 -2.43 -3.97 -20.61
C ASN A 180 -2.67 -2.81 -19.61
N ARG A 181 -3.95 -2.46 -19.34
CA ARG A 181 -4.31 -1.60 -18.22
C ARG A 181 -4.27 -2.44 -16.96
N GLN A 182 -3.81 -1.85 -15.87
CA GLN A 182 -3.58 -2.61 -14.62
C GLN A 182 -4.28 -1.98 -13.43
N SER A 183 -4.62 -2.83 -12.48
CA SER A 183 -5.02 -2.47 -11.12
C SER A 183 -4.15 -3.22 -10.13
N VAL A 184 -3.87 -2.59 -8.98
CA VAL A 184 -2.98 -3.15 -7.96
C VAL A 184 -3.72 -3.16 -6.62
N ALA A 185 -3.62 -4.26 -5.90
CA ALA A 185 -4.09 -4.41 -4.53
C ALA A 185 -2.96 -4.84 -3.61
N PHE A 186 -3.10 -4.56 -2.30
CA PHE A 186 -2.12 -4.88 -1.27
C PHE A 186 -2.81 -5.58 -0.11
N GLN A 187 -2.13 -6.58 0.46
CA GLN A 187 -2.57 -7.25 1.68
C GLN A 187 -1.37 -7.46 2.59
N GLU A 188 -1.51 -7.05 3.84
CA GLU A 188 -0.55 -7.31 4.90
C GLU A 188 -0.75 -8.71 5.47
N ILE A 189 0.35 -9.46 5.63
CA ILE A 189 0.38 -10.81 6.18
C ILE A 189 1.43 -10.86 7.29
N SER A 190 1.02 -11.32 8.46
CA SER A 190 1.88 -11.50 9.63
C SER A 190 2.23 -12.97 9.82
N ILE A 191 3.52 -13.29 9.86
CA ILE A 191 4.03 -14.66 9.99
C ILE A 191 4.80 -14.79 11.29
N ASP A 192 4.23 -15.52 12.23
CA ASP A 192 4.93 -15.92 13.46
C ASP A 192 5.93 -17.03 13.13
N HIS A 193 7.03 -17.10 13.88
CA HIS A 193 8.09 -18.06 13.64
C HIS A 193 8.48 -18.80 14.93
N GLU A 194 8.69 -20.10 14.79
CA GLU A 194 9.15 -20.96 15.86
C GLU A 194 10.41 -21.71 15.42
N GLU A 195 11.48 -21.59 16.21
CA GLU A 195 12.71 -22.31 16.04
C GLU A 195 13.02 -23.12 17.28
N SER A 196 13.40 -24.37 17.14
CA SER A 196 13.74 -25.24 18.27
C SER A 196 14.97 -26.06 17.97
N GLY A 197 15.71 -26.39 19.00
CA GLY A 197 16.87 -27.23 18.90
C GLY A 197 17.30 -27.83 20.25
N ASP A 198 18.34 -28.58 20.21
CA ASP A 198 18.94 -29.23 21.35
C ASP A 198 20.46 -29.23 21.23
N GLY A 199 21.15 -29.41 22.35
CA GLY A 199 22.60 -29.54 22.41
C GLY A 199 23.06 -30.11 23.73
N ASP A 200 24.35 -30.43 23.77
CA ASP A 200 25.05 -30.96 24.94
C ASP A 200 26.29 -30.10 25.23
N VAL A 201 26.45 -29.66 26.46
CA VAL A 201 27.60 -28.89 26.91
C VAL A 201 28.43 -29.76 27.85
N GLY A 202 29.69 -29.98 27.50
CA GLY A 202 30.66 -30.68 28.34
C GLY A 202 31.16 -29.84 29.51
N GLY A 203 31.61 -30.49 30.61
CA GLY A 203 32.06 -29.81 31.80
C GLY A 203 33.10 -28.73 31.57
N GLY A 204 32.82 -27.50 32.04
CA GLY A 204 33.65 -26.31 31.83
C GLY A 204 33.66 -25.76 30.42
N GLY A 205 32.71 -26.20 29.57
CA GLY A 205 32.50 -25.69 28.22
C GLY A 205 31.34 -24.70 28.15
N ASP A 206 31.19 -24.09 26.98
CA ASP A 206 30.09 -23.20 26.62
C ASP A 206 29.53 -23.51 25.23
N GLU A 207 28.28 -23.19 24.99
CA GLU A 207 27.64 -23.24 23.69
C GLU A 207 26.70 -22.06 23.55
N THR A 208 26.65 -21.50 22.35
CA THR A 208 25.80 -20.35 22.03
C THR A 208 24.87 -20.67 20.87
N VAL A 209 23.61 -20.38 21.06
CA VAL A 209 22.54 -20.43 20.04
C VAL A 209 22.21 -19.02 19.62
N GLU A 210 22.22 -18.77 18.31
CA GLU A 210 21.96 -17.48 17.72
C GLU A 210 20.64 -17.52 16.94
N SER A 211 19.82 -16.45 17.03
CA SER A 211 18.65 -16.25 16.18
C SER A 211 18.52 -14.78 15.82
N SER A 212 18.16 -14.51 14.55
CA SER A 212 18.01 -13.15 14.01
C SER A 212 16.54 -12.77 13.96
N VAL A 213 16.20 -11.67 14.63
CA VAL A 213 14.82 -11.18 14.72
C VAL A 213 14.60 -10.03 13.74
N ASN A 214 13.64 -10.21 12.83
CA ASN A 214 13.26 -9.26 11.79
C ASN A 214 12.52 -8.02 12.36
N PRO A 215 12.44 -6.89 11.60
CA PRO A 215 11.60 -5.75 11.95
C PRO A 215 10.11 -6.13 12.12
N TYR A 216 9.37 -5.32 12.89
CA TYR A 216 7.93 -5.47 13.16
C TYR A 216 7.55 -6.62 14.10
N VAL A 217 8.51 -7.13 14.87
CA VAL A 217 8.24 -8.12 15.89
C VAL A 217 7.44 -7.52 17.05
N GLU A 218 6.43 -8.26 17.53
CA GLU A 218 5.60 -7.90 18.69
C GLU A 218 6.23 -8.42 19.99
N SER A 219 6.70 -9.66 19.98
CA SER A 219 7.36 -10.27 21.13
C SER A 219 8.27 -11.44 20.73
N VAL A 220 9.30 -11.67 21.55
CA VAL A 220 10.16 -12.84 21.48
C VAL A 220 10.04 -13.60 22.79
N ASN A 221 9.69 -14.87 22.72
CA ASN A 221 9.62 -15.76 23.86
C ASN A 221 10.65 -16.88 23.70
N ILE A 222 11.45 -17.11 24.72
CA ILE A 222 12.50 -18.14 24.74
C ILE A 222 12.18 -19.09 25.88
N TYR A 223 12.04 -20.37 25.55
CA TYR A 223 11.79 -21.45 26.49
C TYR A 223 12.98 -22.39 26.44
N ILE A 224 13.59 -22.67 27.61
CA ILE A 224 14.76 -23.54 27.73
C ILE A 224 14.46 -24.62 28.74
N ASN A 225 14.88 -25.82 28.44
CA ASN A 225 14.84 -26.94 29.36
C ASN A 225 16.25 -27.49 29.52
N LEU A 226 16.78 -27.50 30.75
CA LEU A 226 18.11 -28.00 31.12
C LEU A 226 17.95 -29.35 31.79
N THR A 227 18.76 -30.31 31.35
CA THR A 227 18.80 -31.65 31.94
C THR A 227 20.24 -32.07 32.16
N GLY A 228 20.53 -32.64 33.30
CA GLY A 228 21.87 -33.14 33.64
C GLY A 228 21.92 -33.64 35.09
N GLU A 229 23.05 -34.23 35.46
CA GLU A 229 23.29 -34.65 36.84
C GLU A 229 24.49 -33.88 37.37
N SER A 230 24.31 -33.14 38.47
CA SER A 230 25.40 -32.49 39.16
C SER A 230 26.30 -33.52 39.87
N ALA A 231 27.58 -33.40 39.65
CA ALA A 231 28.59 -34.22 40.34
C ALA A 231 28.86 -33.73 41.75
N LEU A 232 28.55 -32.46 42.06
CA LEU A 232 28.80 -31.82 43.35
C LEU A 232 27.50 -31.30 43.97
N PRO A 233 27.12 -31.70 45.18
CA PRO A 233 25.92 -31.17 45.83
C PRO A 233 26.14 -29.72 46.26
N LEU A 234 25.21 -28.82 45.88
CA LEU A 234 25.14 -27.41 46.27
C LEU A 234 26.03 -26.43 45.47
N GLN A 235 26.45 -26.76 44.27
CA GLN A 235 27.12 -25.85 43.37
C GLN A 235 26.20 -25.56 42.17
N GLU A 236 26.11 -24.31 41.77
CA GLU A 236 25.41 -23.89 40.52
C GLU A 236 26.23 -24.41 39.34
N ASP A 237 25.58 -25.26 38.53
CA ASP A 237 26.29 -26.04 37.50
C ASP A 237 26.25 -25.39 36.13
N VAL A 238 25.23 -24.56 35.87
CA VAL A 238 24.97 -23.98 34.56
C VAL A 238 24.56 -22.50 34.68
N THR A 239 25.22 -21.63 33.96
CA THR A 239 24.78 -20.26 33.72
C THR A 239 24.09 -20.18 32.38
N VAL A 240 22.89 -19.62 32.35
CA VAL A 240 22.14 -19.27 31.12
C VAL A 240 22.15 -17.76 30.96
N THR A 241 22.72 -17.30 29.86
CA THR A 241 22.76 -15.87 29.50
C THR A 241 21.98 -15.62 28.23
N ILE A 242 21.05 -14.69 28.27
CA ILE A 242 20.29 -14.22 27.07
C ILE A 242 20.79 -12.81 26.77
N THR A 243 21.30 -12.63 25.55
CA THR A 243 21.80 -11.35 25.05
C THR A 243 20.90 -10.88 23.91
N SER A 244 20.31 -9.71 24.08
CA SER A 244 19.57 -9.00 23.02
C SER A 244 20.53 -8.13 22.21
N PRO A 245 20.11 -7.54 21.07
CA PRO A 245 20.90 -6.55 20.34
C PRO A 245 21.37 -5.34 21.16
N SER A 246 20.71 -5.06 22.29
CA SER A 246 21.07 -3.97 23.22
C SER A 246 22.01 -4.40 24.36
N GLY A 247 22.26 -5.69 24.53
CA GLY A 247 23.12 -6.27 25.57
C GLY A 247 22.45 -7.39 26.36
N VAL A 248 23.10 -7.83 27.43
CA VAL A 248 22.58 -8.89 28.29
C VAL A 248 21.25 -8.43 28.94
N VAL A 249 20.20 -9.23 28.76
CA VAL A 249 18.86 -8.97 29.27
C VAL A 249 18.42 -9.99 30.33
N PHE A 250 19.11 -11.13 30.40
CA PHE A 250 18.85 -12.18 31.36
C PHE A 250 20.17 -12.94 31.65
N GLU A 251 20.45 -13.20 32.90
CA GLU A 251 21.58 -14.06 33.34
C GLU A 251 21.18 -14.70 34.67
N GLU A 252 21.18 -16.03 34.72
CA GLU A 252 20.81 -16.78 35.92
C GLU A 252 21.54 -18.10 35.97
N ASP A 253 21.91 -18.50 37.19
CA ASP A 253 22.63 -19.74 37.50
C ASP A 253 21.65 -20.82 37.94
N TYR A 254 21.83 -22.03 37.46
CA TYR A 254 20.98 -23.17 37.69
C TYR A 254 21.76 -24.34 38.32
N LEU A 255 21.16 -24.94 39.34
CA LEU A 255 21.64 -26.20 39.94
C LEU A 255 20.95 -27.35 39.21
N LEU A 256 21.72 -28.17 38.54
CA LEU A 256 21.22 -29.40 37.92
C LEU A 256 20.97 -30.51 38.93
N GLY A 257 20.00 -31.37 38.69
CA GLY A 257 19.61 -32.45 39.56
C GLY A 257 18.65 -33.43 38.87
N ALA A 258 18.00 -34.29 39.67
CA ALA A 258 17.11 -35.32 39.16
C ALA A 258 15.85 -34.77 38.42
N GLN A 259 15.61 -33.50 38.48
CA GLN A 259 14.50 -32.85 37.79
C GLN A 259 15.04 -31.83 36.79
N PRO A 260 14.42 -31.72 35.58
CA PRO A 260 14.75 -30.69 34.62
C PRO A 260 14.52 -29.28 35.18
N GLN A 261 15.37 -28.33 34.79
CA GLN A 261 15.23 -26.93 35.09
C GLN A 261 14.62 -26.24 33.85
N TYR A 262 13.59 -25.39 34.07
CA TYR A 262 12.89 -24.66 33.00
C TYR A 262 13.15 -23.16 33.12
N VAL A 263 13.61 -22.57 32.04
CA VAL A 263 13.79 -21.13 31.90
C VAL A 263 12.76 -20.61 30.90
N GLU A 264 12.08 -19.54 31.28
CA GLU A 264 11.15 -18.83 30.39
C GLU A 264 11.55 -17.36 30.38
N TYR A 265 11.89 -16.83 29.21
CA TYR A 265 12.14 -15.41 29.00
C TYR A 265 11.13 -14.85 28.01
N LYS A 266 10.55 -13.69 28.33
CA LYS A 266 9.60 -12.96 27.48
C LYS A 266 10.04 -11.51 27.37
N THR A 267 10.10 -11.01 26.15
CA THR A 267 10.46 -9.60 25.92
C THR A 267 9.34 -8.66 26.31
N SER A 268 9.73 -7.48 26.79
CA SER A 268 8.90 -6.29 26.83
C SER A 268 9.24 -5.38 25.66
N GLU A 269 8.27 -4.59 25.16
CA GLU A 269 8.40 -3.73 23.98
C GLU A 269 9.71 -2.93 23.93
N GLY A 270 10.37 -2.89 22.76
CA GLY A 270 11.35 -1.88 22.37
C GLY A 270 12.76 -2.32 22.00
N GLU A 271 13.21 -3.57 22.26
CA GLU A 271 14.61 -4.00 22.10
C GLU A 271 14.78 -5.23 21.19
N MET A 272 13.93 -5.42 20.17
CA MET A 272 13.68 -6.73 19.61
C MET A 272 14.32 -7.01 18.26
N ILE A 273 14.78 -5.99 17.53
CA ILE A 273 15.29 -6.15 16.15
C ILE A 273 16.78 -6.40 16.15
N GLY A 274 17.24 -7.50 15.57
CA GLY A 274 18.63 -7.84 15.39
C GLY A 274 19.00 -9.23 15.89
N ASP A 275 20.27 -9.46 16.10
CA ASP A 275 20.80 -10.76 16.49
C ASP A 275 20.66 -10.96 18.01
N TRP A 276 20.08 -12.07 18.38
CA TRP A 276 19.92 -12.53 19.74
C TRP A 276 20.77 -13.77 19.97
N GLU A 277 21.28 -13.91 21.17
CA GLU A 277 22.14 -15.04 21.58
C GLU A 277 21.63 -15.62 22.88
N VAL A 278 21.65 -16.95 22.99
CA VAL A 278 21.49 -17.68 24.23
C VAL A 278 22.74 -18.48 24.46
N THR A 279 23.46 -18.14 25.50
CA THR A 279 24.71 -18.84 25.89
C THR A 279 24.45 -19.72 27.10
N PHE A 280 24.91 -20.96 26.99
CA PHE A 280 24.91 -21.98 28.04
C PHE A 280 26.34 -22.22 28.46
N GLU A 281 26.69 -21.96 29.71
CA GLU A 281 28.01 -22.14 30.25
C GLU A 281 28.00 -23.17 31.40
N SER A 282 28.86 -24.18 31.31
CA SER A 282 29.07 -25.14 32.41
C SER A 282 30.09 -24.58 33.41
N ASN A 283 29.62 -24.32 34.63
CA ASN A 283 30.44 -23.82 35.74
C ASN A 283 31.23 -24.92 36.46
N ASP A 284 30.88 -26.19 36.22
CA ASP A 284 31.58 -27.35 36.80
C ASP A 284 32.32 -28.13 35.70
N PRO A 285 33.65 -28.24 35.78
CA PRO A 285 34.46 -28.96 34.77
C PRO A 285 34.19 -30.48 34.74
N THR A 286 33.36 -31.00 35.63
CA THR A 286 33.07 -32.44 35.75
C THR A 286 31.61 -32.77 35.44
N SER A 287 30.75 -31.78 35.20
CA SER A 287 29.32 -31.95 34.97
C SER A 287 28.96 -31.64 33.51
N ASP A 288 28.49 -32.65 32.77
CA ASP A 288 27.92 -32.48 31.43
C ASP A 288 26.41 -32.25 31.57
N PHE A 289 25.85 -31.42 30.70
CA PHE A 289 24.41 -31.22 30.64
C PHE A 289 23.92 -31.12 29.20
N SER A 290 22.65 -31.43 29.03
CA SER A 290 21.92 -31.27 27.78
C SER A 290 20.88 -30.16 27.93
N TYR A 291 20.64 -29.46 26.86
CA TYR A 291 19.58 -28.47 26.80
C TYR A 291 18.68 -28.70 25.59
N THR A 292 17.42 -28.26 25.70
CA THR A 292 16.53 -28.04 24.58
C THR A 292 16.02 -26.61 24.65
N TYR A 293 15.88 -25.99 23.51
CA TYR A 293 15.30 -24.66 23.46
C TYR A 293 14.12 -24.60 22.48
N ASN A 294 13.22 -23.64 22.71
CA ASN A 294 12.16 -23.26 21.82
C ASN A 294 12.09 -21.73 21.78
N TRP A 295 12.35 -21.17 20.64
CA TRP A 295 12.39 -19.76 20.39
C TRP A 295 11.19 -19.36 19.53
N VAL A 296 10.31 -18.52 20.06
CA VAL A 296 9.06 -18.12 19.40
C VAL A 296 9.06 -16.62 19.18
N THR A 297 8.92 -16.21 17.93
CA THR A 297 8.84 -14.81 17.53
C THR A 297 7.45 -14.51 16.98
N TYR A 298 6.77 -13.54 17.58
CA TYR A 298 5.44 -13.09 17.18
C TYR A 298 5.54 -11.76 16.44
N PHE A 299 4.82 -11.62 15.34
CA PHE A 299 4.74 -10.42 14.53
C PHE A 299 3.33 -9.81 14.59
N GLN A 300 3.25 -8.46 14.38
CA GLN A 300 1.97 -7.73 14.39
C GLN A 300 1.19 -7.94 13.11
#